data_5616f28fd668c9e20de0641e95893d72
#
_entry.id   5616f28fd668c9e20de0641e95893d72
#
_cell.length_a   1.000
_cell.length_b   1.000
_cell.length_c   1.000
_cell.angle_alpha   90.00
_cell.angle_beta   90.00
_cell.angle_gamma   90.00
#
_symmetry.space_group_name_H-M   'P 1'
#
loop_
_entity.id
_entity.type
_entity.pdbx_description
1 polymer ?
#
loop_
_entity_poly.entity_id
_entity_poly.type
_entity_poly.pdbx_seq_one_letter_code
_entity_poly.pdbx_strand_id
1 'polypeptide(L)'
;VANTDGNIASQVSANAAGGFSIVKWSGNDTTGGTIGHGLSSTPELTIIKKTSATANWQVSLNASVTGVEGYMNLDASVALYTTYPLYYTSSNSTVLSSNGTSTGTRLYNNQSANYIAYCFHSVAGRSKIGSYTGTGAGTAVTTGFEPAFVMIKKTSGSADWIIFDNKRGSNILKPNIYNSEVSLTNYITYNSTGFTFPTSDSNINIGDFIFMSFA
;
A
#
# COMPACT_ATOMS: atom_id res chain seq x y z
N VAL A 1 2.95 19.11 11.35
CA VAL A 1 2.40 20.48 11.16
C VAL A 1 0.94 20.40 10.74
N ALA A 2 0.16 21.46 10.95
CA ALA A 2 -1.21 21.56 10.43
C ALA A 2 -1.17 21.65 8.89
N ASN A 3 -2.13 20.98 8.24
CA ASN A 3 -2.32 21.03 6.79
C ASN A 3 -3.79 21.31 6.47
N THR A 4 -4.04 22.24 5.57
CA THR A 4 -5.37 22.72 5.17
C THR A 4 -5.61 22.63 3.66
N ASP A 5 -4.81 21.83 2.94
CA ASP A 5 -4.96 21.63 1.50
C ASP A 5 -6.30 20.95 1.14
N GLY A 6 -6.85 20.14 2.07
CA GLY A 6 -8.16 19.51 1.94
C GLY A 6 -9.26 20.30 2.66
N ASN A 7 -10.53 19.89 2.48
CA ASN A 7 -11.67 20.42 3.22
C ASN A 7 -11.82 19.80 4.64
N ILE A 8 -11.00 18.82 4.98
CA ILE A 8 -10.83 18.24 6.33
C ILE A 8 -9.43 18.61 6.80
N ALA A 9 -9.34 19.38 7.88
CA ALA A 9 -8.05 19.73 8.47
C ALA A 9 -7.29 18.48 8.92
N SER A 10 -6.00 18.41 8.61
CA SER A 10 -5.12 17.32 9.00
C SER A 10 -3.88 17.81 9.73
N GLN A 11 -3.20 16.88 10.38
CA GLN A 11 -1.84 17.04 10.91
C GLN A 11 -0.91 16.12 10.14
N VAL A 12 0.18 16.67 9.62
CA VAL A 12 1.07 15.99 8.71
C VAL A 12 2.50 16.01 9.21
N SER A 13 3.17 14.86 9.13
CA SER A 13 4.62 14.73 9.16
C SER A 13 5.06 14.16 7.81
N ALA A 14 5.61 15.01 6.94
CA ALA A 14 5.98 14.63 5.60
C ALA A 14 7.47 14.73 5.36
N ASN A 15 8.02 13.73 4.67
CA ASN A 15 9.29 13.77 3.97
C ASN A 15 9.02 13.64 2.47
N ALA A 16 8.66 14.75 1.83
CA ALA A 16 8.28 14.77 0.42
C ALA A 16 9.42 14.27 -0.48
N ALA A 17 10.67 14.61 -0.18
CA ALA A 17 11.84 14.12 -0.91
C ALA A 17 12.08 12.61 -0.71
N GLY A 18 11.60 12.04 0.39
CA GLY A 18 11.64 10.61 0.68
C GLY A 18 10.40 9.85 0.23
N GLY A 19 9.39 10.54 -0.33
CA GLY A 19 8.16 9.92 -0.82
C GLY A 19 7.25 9.36 0.26
N PHE A 20 7.31 9.89 1.49
CA PHE A 20 6.59 9.36 2.64
C PHE A 20 5.96 10.45 3.49
N SER A 21 4.73 10.26 3.92
CA SER A 21 4.10 11.10 4.95
C SER A 21 3.21 10.30 5.90
N ILE A 22 3.07 10.83 7.11
CA ILE A 22 2.10 10.39 8.12
C ILE A 22 1.05 11.47 8.26
N VAL A 23 -0.20 11.10 8.15
CA VAL A 23 -1.34 12.03 8.14
C VAL A 23 -2.34 11.61 9.20
N LYS A 24 -2.75 12.55 10.06
CA LYS A 24 -3.78 12.34 11.09
C LYS A 24 -4.92 13.31 10.87
N TRP A 25 -6.17 12.85 10.98
CA TRP A 25 -7.37 13.69 10.90
C TRP A 25 -8.53 13.13 11.72
N SER A 26 -9.53 13.96 11.93
CA SER A 26 -10.83 13.55 12.44
C SER A 26 -11.87 13.66 11.34
N GLY A 27 -12.67 12.64 11.15
CA GLY A 27 -13.76 12.64 10.18
C GLY A 27 -14.85 13.62 10.57
N ASN A 28 -15.50 14.20 9.56
CA ASN A 28 -16.58 15.19 9.71
C ASN A 28 -17.86 14.82 8.94
N ASP A 29 -17.90 13.60 8.39
CA ASP A 29 -19.02 13.06 7.63
C ASP A 29 -19.41 13.87 6.37
N THR A 30 -18.54 14.75 5.88
CA THR A 30 -18.76 15.53 4.67
C THR A 30 -18.63 14.64 3.44
N THR A 31 -19.61 14.70 2.54
CA THR A 31 -19.51 14.06 1.22
C THR A 31 -18.37 14.69 0.41
N GLY A 32 -17.54 13.86 -0.21
CA GLY A 32 -16.36 14.35 -0.94
C GLY A 32 -15.30 14.95 -0.01
N GLY A 33 -15.14 14.38 1.19
CA GLY A 33 -14.09 14.79 2.12
C GLY A 33 -12.70 14.64 1.50
N THR A 34 -11.86 15.69 1.61
CA THR A 34 -10.47 15.69 1.16
C THR A 34 -9.53 16.01 2.30
N ILE A 35 -8.41 15.31 2.37
CA ILE A 35 -7.43 15.38 3.47
C ILE A 35 -6.06 15.66 2.86
N GLY A 36 -5.43 16.79 3.22
CA GLY A 36 -4.08 17.11 2.79
C GLY A 36 -3.06 16.10 3.31
N HIS A 37 -2.18 15.57 2.43
CA HIS A 37 -1.18 14.56 2.79
C HIS A 37 0.25 15.10 2.85
N GLY A 38 0.51 16.32 2.39
CA GLY A 38 1.80 17.00 2.48
C GLY A 38 2.91 16.46 1.60
N LEU A 39 2.63 15.53 0.68
CA LEU A 39 3.56 15.12 -0.37
C LEU A 39 3.43 16.01 -1.59
N SER A 40 4.47 16.09 -2.42
CA SER A 40 4.47 16.83 -3.69
C SER A 40 4.03 15.98 -4.89
N SER A 41 3.74 14.70 -4.66
CA SER A 41 3.30 13.73 -5.67
C SER A 41 2.12 12.92 -5.14
N THR A 42 1.30 12.42 -6.05
CA THR A 42 0.18 11.53 -5.72
C THR A 42 0.68 10.28 -5.02
N PRO A 43 0.17 9.95 -3.83
CA PRO A 43 0.47 8.67 -3.20
C PRO A 43 0.05 7.49 -4.09
N GLU A 44 0.96 6.56 -4.31
CA GLU A 44 0.73 5.33 -5.07
C GLU A 44 0.10 4.26 -4.19
N LEU A 45 0.48 4.27 -2.89
CA LEU A 45 -0.04 3.37 -1.87
C LEU A 45 -0.28 4.15 -0.58
N THR A 46 -1.43 3.92 0.04
CA THR A 46 -1.80 4.53 1.33
C THR A 46 -2.31 3.46 2.29
N ILE A 47 -1.71 3.37 3.46
CA ILE A 47 -2.17 2.48 4.54
C ILE A 47 -2.95 3.32 5.54
N ILE A 48 -4.22 3.00 5.76
CA ILE A 48 -5.11 3.78 6.61
C ILE A 48 -5.63 2.93 7.77
N LYS A 49 -5.67 3.54 8.96
CA LYS A 49 -6.23 2.94 10.17
C LYS A 49 -7.17 3.91 10.87
N LYS A 50 -8.37 3.43 11.22
CA LYS A 50 -9.24 4.09 12.19
C LYS A 50 -8.66 3.84 13.57
N THR A 51 -8.36 4.91 14.33
CA THR A 51 -7.71 4.81 15.65
C THR A 51 -8.69 4.91 16.81
N SER A 52 -9.92 5.37 16.57
CA SER A 52 -10.96 5.58 17.58
C SER A 52 -11.92 4.39 17.75
N ALA A 53 -11.78 3.33 16.93
CA ALA A 53 -12.60 2.12 17.03
C ALA A 53 -11.90 0.96 16.32
N THR A 54 -12.35 -0.28 16.57
CA THR A 54 -11.92 -1.47 15.86
C THR A 54 -12.26 -1.36 14.37
N ALA A 55 -11.27 -1.55 13.51
CA ALA A 55 -11.40 -1.55 12.06
C ALA A 55 -10.17 -2.28 11.46
N ASN A 56 -10.28 -2.72 10.21
CA ASN A 56 -9.14 -3.28 9.49
C ASN A 56 -8.08 -2.21 9.19
N TRP A 57 -6.86 -2.65 8.97
CA TRP A 57 -5.82 -1.86 8.32
C TRP A 57 -6.07 -1.91 6.81
N GLN A 58 -6.49 -0.80 6.23
CA GLN A 58 -6.78 -0.77 4.82
C GLN A 58 -5.60 -0.23 4.02
N VAL A 59 -5.31 -0.89 2.91
CA VAL A 59 -4.33 -0.46 1.92
C VAL A 59 -5.08 0.00 0.68
N SER A 60 -5.00 1.28 0.36
CA SER A 60 -5.55 1.85 -0.88
C SER A 60 -4.45 2.00 -1.91
N LEU A 61 -4.76 1.65 -3.16
CA LEU A 61 -3.85 1.72 -4.30
C LEU A 61 -4.38 2.72 -5.32
N ASN A 62 -3.48 3.55 -5.81
CA ASN A 62 -3.77 4.44 -6.93
C ASN A 62 -3.78 3.66 -8.25
N ALA A 63 -4.56 4.10 -9.23
CA ALA A 63 -4.66 3.47 -10.54
C ALA A 63 -3.32 3.41 -11.30
N SER A 64 -2.37 4.28 -10.97
CA SER A 64 -1.00 4.23 -11.54
C SER A 64 -0.25 2.94 -11.21
N VAL A 65 -0.64 2.21 -10.16
CA VAL A 65 0.00 0.96 -9.71
C VAL A 65 -0.61 -0.26 -10.37
N THR A 66 -1.95 -0.32 -10.43
CA THR A 66 -2.69 -1.54 -10.84
C THR A 66 -3.55 -1.34 -12.08
N GLY A 67 -3.52 -0.15 -12.68
CA GLY A 67 -4.42 0.22 -13.79
C GLY A 67 -5.83 0.62 -13.34
N VAL A 68 -6.21 0.28 -12.12
CA VAL A 68 -7.50 0.62 -11.49
C VAL A 68 -7.28 1.01 -10.04
N GLU A 69 -8.10 1.92 -9.54
CA GLU A 69 -8.11 2.19 -8.10
C GLU A 69 -8.73 1.02 -7.34
N GLY A 70 -8.20 0.73 -6.16
CA GLY A 70 -8.71 -0.36 -5.35
C GLY A 70 -8.16 -0.36 -3.93
N TYR A 71 -8.68 -1.28 -3.12
CA TYR A 71 -8.17 -1.47 -1.77
C TYR A 71 -8.05 -2.95 -1.39
N MET A 72 -7.22 -3.20 -0.40
CA MET A 72 -7.05 -4.48 0.30
C MET A 72 -6.91 -4.23 1.79
N ASN A 73 -6.98 -5.28 2.59
CA ASN A 73 -6.69 -5.20 4.02
C ASN A 73 -5.28 -5.74 4.30
N LEU A 74 -4.48 -5.00 5.06
CA LEU A 74 -3.15 -5.43 5.48
C LEU A 74 -3.22 -6.61 6.46
N ASP A 75 -4.30 -6.71 7.21
CA ASP A 75 -4.58 -7.73 8.22
C ASP A 75 -5.38 -8.94 7.67
N ALA A 76 -5.45 -9.10 6.35
CA ALA A 76 -6.19 -10.18 5.71
C ALA A 76 -5.57 -10.65 4.39
N SER A 77 -5.90 -11.87 3.97
CA SER A 77 -5.44 -12.47 2.73
C SER A 77 -6.33 -12.18 1.51
N VAL A 78 -7.30 -11.27 1.61
CA VAL A 78 -8.25 -10.94 0.54
C VAL A 78 -7.58 -10.39 -0.72
N ALA A 79 -8.22 -10.62 -1.87
CA ALA A 79 -7.82 -10.05 -3.15
C ALA A 79 -8.08 -8.53 -3.22
N LEU A 80 -7.64 -7.89 -4.30
CA LEU A 80 -7.93 -6.48 -4.56
C LEU A 80 -9.43 -6.27 -4.81
N TYR A 81 -10.04 -5.39 -4.04
CA TYR A 81 -11.41 -4.94 -4.25
C TYR A 81 -11.42 -3.70 -5.16
N THR A 82 -12.02 -3.82 -6.33
CA THR A 82 -12.19 -2.73 -7.30
C THR A 82 -13.65 -2.32 -7.52
N THR A 83 -14.59 -3.15 -7.05
CA THR A 83 -16.03 -3.02 -7.33
C THR A 83 -16.74 -1.96 -6.47
N TYR A 84 -16.10 -1.52 -5.38
CA TYR A 84 -16.69 -0.57 -4.44
C TYR A 84 -15.85 0.72 -4.36
N PRO A 85 -16.01 1.67 -5.30
CA PRO A 85 -15.27 2.93 -5.28
C PRO A 85 -15.54 3.78 -4.04
N LEU A 86 -16.53 3.42 -3.24
CA LEU A 86 -16.89 4.10 -1.98
C LEU A 86 -15.94 3.77 -0.81
N TYR A 87 -15.09 2.75 -0.95
CA TYR A 87 -14.26 2.22 0.13
C TYR A 87 -12.78 2.55 0.02
N TYR A 88 -12.34 3.22 -1.03
CA TYR A 88 -10.95 3.63 -1.17
C TYR A 88 -10.83 5.14 -1.42
N THR A 89 -9.67 5.66 -1.14
CA THR A 89 -9.37 7.06 -1.39
C THR A 89 -8.75 7.18 -2.79
N SER A 90 -9.40 7.90 -3.69
CA SER A 90 -8.65 8.47 -4.81
C SER A 90 -7.76 9.59 -4.26
N SER A 91 -6.56 9.68 -4.78
CA SER A 91 -5.59 10.69 -4.35
C SER A 91 -5.07 11.46 -5.55
N ASN A 92 -4.67 12.70 -5.31
CA ASN A 92 -3.92 13.52 -6.26
C ASN A 92 -2.62 13.99 -5.61
N SER A 93 -1.94 14.97 -6.20
CA SER A 93 -0.66 15.46 -5.69
C SER A 93 -0.74 16.23 -4.36
N THR A 94 -1.93 16.55 -3.86
CA THR A 94 -2.12 17.36 -2.65
C THR A 94 -3.02 16.73 -1.61
N VAL A 95 -4.06 15.98 -2.03
CA VAL A 95 -5.07 15.43 -1.11
C VAL A 95 -5.36 13.95 -1.35
N LEU A 96 -5.74 13.28 -0.27
CA LEU A 96 -6.51 12.02 -0.29
C LEU A 96 -7.99 12.38 -0.38
N SER A 97 -8.76 11.67 -1.18
CA SER A 97 -10.20 11.89 -1.30
C SER A 97 -10.99 10.72 -0.71
N SER A 98 -11.93 11.00 0.16
CA SER A 98 -12.88 10.03 0.70
C SER A 98 -14.12 10.03 -0.18
N ASN A 99 -14.29 8.99 -1.01
CA ASN A 99 -15.34 8.91 -2.02
C ASN A 99 -16.73 8.49 -1.48
N GLY A 100 -16.88 8.30 -0.17
CA GLY A 100 -18.15 7.90 0.43
C GLY A 100 -19.26 8.96 0.23
N THR A 101 -20.36 8.56 -0.41
CA THR A 101 -21.50 9.43 -0.72
C THR A 101 -22.67 9.31 0.27
N SER A 102 -22.65 8.34 1.18
CA SER A 102 -23.73 8.10 2.14
C SER A 102 -23.22 7.77 3.53
N THR A 103 -24.04 8.06 4.53
CA THR A 103 -23.83 7.71 5.94
C THR A 103 -23.59 6.20 6.07
N GLY A 104 -22.50 5.83 6.73
CA GLY A 104 -22.13 4.41 6.95
C GLY A 104 -21.17 3.80 5.91
N THR A 105 -21.00 4.41 4.74
CA THR A 105 -20.04 3.96 3.69
C THR A 105 -18.75 4.77 3.63
N ARG A 106 -18.62 5.79 4.47
CA ARG A 106 -17.45 6.68 4.52
C ARG A 106 -16.38 6.12 5.43
N LEU A 107 -15.70 5.08 5.02
CA LEU A 107 -14.73 4.36 5.87
C LEU A 107 -13.64 5.24 6.47
N TYR A 108 -13.33 6.39 5.85
CA TYR A 108 -12.27 7.29 6.28
C TYR A 108 -12.75 8.68 6.72
N ASN A 109 -14.04 8.89 6.79
CA ASN A 109 -14.60 10.19 7.13
C ASN A 109 -15.85 10.11 8.02
N ASN A 110 -16.00 9.06 8.85
CA ASN A 110 -17.10 8.99 9.81
C ASN A 110 -16.99 10.15 10.82
N GLN A 111 -18.14 10.75 11.15
CA GLN A 111 -18.24 11.83 12.13
C GLN A 111 -17.49 11.49 13.42
N SER A 112 -16.63 12.41 13.84
CA SER A 112 -15.83 12.30 15.08
C SER A 112 -14.91 11.09 15.20
N ALA A 113 -14.74 10.30 14.14
CA ALA A 113 -13.79 9.20 14.13
C ALA A 113 -12.39 9.71 13.80
N ASN A 114 -11.37 9.18 14.48
CA ASN A 114 -9.98 9.54 14.27
C ASN A 114 -9.30 8.53 13.37
N TYR A 115 -8.43 9.02 12.49
CA TYR A 115 -7.71 8.24 11.50
C TYR A 115 -6.24 8.60 11.46
N ILE A 116 -5.43 7.65 11.02
CA ILE A 116 -4.04 7.85 10.63
C ILE A 116 -3.83 7.20 9.27
N ALA A 117 -3.06 7.86 8.40
CA ALA A 117 -2.62 7.32 7.12
C ALA A 117 -1.10 7.39 6.99
N TYR A 118 -0.53 6.38 6.35
CA TYR A 118 0.84 6.32 5.89
C TYR A 118 0.80 6.35 4.36
N CYS A 119 1.27 7.45 3.78
CA CYS A 119 1.22 7.68 2.34
C CYS A 119 2.60 7.49 1.73
N PHE A 120 2.65 6.78 0.62
CA PHE A 120 3.89 6.44 -0.08
C PHE A 120 3.79 6.76 -1.56
N HIS A 121 4.87 7.30 -2.14
CA HIS A 121 5.10 7.32 -3.58
C HIS A 121 6.53 6.90 -3.90
N SER A 122 6.75 6.44 -5.12
CA SER A 122 8.07 6.00 -5.59
C SER A 122 9.06 7.17 -5.66
N VAL A 123 10.30 6.91 -5.24
CA VAL A 123 11.42 7.84 -5.33
C VAL A 123 12.61 7.11 -5.96
N ALA A 124 13.10 7.61 -7.08
CA ALA A 124 14.19 7.00 -7.82
C ALA A 124 15.41 6.69 -6.92
N GLY A 125 15.89 5.46 -7.00
CA GLY A 125 17.03 4.97 -6.21
C GLY A 125 16.75 4.74 -4.72
N ARG A 126 15.50 4.90 -4.24
CA ARG A 126 15.16 4.77 -2.81
C ARG A 126 13.95 3.87 -2.54
N SER A 127 12.89 4.06 -3.30
CA SER A 127 11.66 3.31 -3.13
C SER A 127 10.94 3.10 -4.44
N LYS A 128 10.24 1.98 -4.55
CA LYS A 128 9.37 1.69 -5.68
C LYS A 128 8.11 1.00 -5.21
N ILE A 129 6.97 1.57 -5.59
CA ILE A 129 5.65 0.92 -5.53
C ILE A 129 5.28 0.55 -6.97
N GLY A 130 4.79 -0.64 -7.19
CA GLY A 130 4.46 -1.11 -8.52
C GLY A 130 3.66 -2.40 -8.52
N SER A 131 3.45 -2.93 -9.71
CA SER A 131 2.81 -4.22 -9.92
C SER A 131 3.65 -5.08 -10.85
N TYR A 132 3.40 -6.39 -10.80
CA TYR A 132 3.96 -7.36 -11.74
C TYR A 132 2.98 -8.51 -11.95
N THR A 133 3.07 -9.16 -13.11
CA THR A 133 2.37 -10.41 -13.39
C THR A 133 3.36 -11.56 -13.30
N GLY A 134 3.13 -12.45 -12.35
CA GLY A 134 3.91 -13.67 -12.17
C GLY A 134 3.57 -14.69 -13.23
N THR A 135 4.60 -15.27 -13.87
CA THR A 135 4.48 -16.23 -14.97
C THR A 135 4.75 -17.68 -14.56
N GLY A 136 5.11 -17.90 -13.31
CA GLY A 136 5.49 -19.22 -12.77
C GLY A 136 6.93 -19.64 -13.09
N ALA A 137 7.74 -18.77 -13.74
CA ALA A 137 9.12 -19.09 -14.11
C ALA A 137 9.95 -17.81 -14.23
N GLY A 138 10.84 -17.56 -13.28
CA GLY A 138 11.87 -16.54 -13.40
C GLY A 138 11.37 -15.10 -13.62
N THR A 139 10.27 -14.69 -12.98
CA THR A 139 9.71 -13.34 -13.13
C THR A 139 10.63 -12.30 -12.52
N ALA A 140 11.18 -11.43 -13.37
CA ALA A 140 12.02 -10.30 -12.97
C ALA A 140 11.18 -9.05 -12.76
N VAL A 141 11.45 -8.32 -11.66
CA VAL A 141 10.78 -7.07 -11.29
C VAL A 141 11.83 -5.96 -11.18
N THR A 142 11.65 -4.90 -11.96
CA THR A 142 12.57 -3.75 -11.97
C THR A 142 12.13 -2.70 -10.97
N THR A 143 13.04 -2.31 -10.09
CA THR A 143 12.85 -1.23 -9.11
C THR A 143 13.70 0.00 -9.44
N GLY A 144 14.81 -0.19 -10.19
CA GLY A 144 15.83 0.83 -10.47
C GLY A 144 16.94 0.90 -9.41
N PHE A 145 16.93 -0.01 -8.44
CA PHE A 145 17.94 -0.17 -7.38
C PHE A 145 17.91 -1.61 -6.86
N GLU A 146 18.91 -2.02 -6.09
CA GLU A 146 18.90 -3.28 -5.36
C GLU A 146 18.05 -3.12 -4.09
N PRO A 147 16.92 -3.85 -3.95
CA PRO A 147 16.08 -3.72 -2.77
C PRO A 147 16.72 -4.34 -1.52
N ALA A 148 16.67 -3.59 -0.40
CA ALA A 148 16.91 -4.15 0.93
C ALA A 148 15.63 -4.77 1.51
N PHE A 149 14.46 -4.23 1.15
CA PHE A 149 13.14 -4.67 1.60
C PHE A 149 12.18 -4.79 0.42
N VAL A 150 11.39 -5.88 0.41
CA VAL A 150 10.29 -6.09 -0.55
C VAL A 150 9.07 -6.63 0.17
N MET A 151 7.95 -5.96 0.06
CA MET A 151 6.65 -6.47 0.50
C MET A 151 5.76 -6.67 -0.73
N ILE A 152 5.13 -7.82 -0.84
CA ILE A 152 4.24 -8.15 -1.97
C ILE A 152 2.86 -8.58 -1.48
N LYS A 153 1.89 -8.44 -2.39
CA LYS A 153 0.53 -8.93 -2.19
C LYS A 153 -0.10 -9.33 -3.52
N LYS A 154 -0.68 -10.53 -3.56
CA LYS A 154 -1.47 -10.98 -4.71
C LYS A 154 -2.76 -10.17 -4.82
N THR A 155 -3.06 -9.67 -6.02
CA THR A 155 -4.26 -8.90 -6.33
C THR A 155 -5.32 -9.71 -7.06
N SER A 156 -4.90 -10.69 -7.86
CA SER A 156 -5.77 -11.56 -8.66
C SER A 156 -6.40 -12.71 -7.88
N GLY A 157 -6.17 -12.82 -6.57
CA GLY A 157 -6.72 -13.87 -5.72
C GLY A 157 -6.30 -13.70 -4.27
N SER A 158 -6.85 -14.57 -3.40
CA SER A 158 -6.49 -14.57 -1.98
C SER A 158 -5.12 -15.19 -1.77
N ALA A 159 -4.24 -14.46 -1.07
CA ALA A 159 -2.94 -14.92 -0.58
C ALA A 159 -2.52 -14.02 0.57
N ASP A 160 -1.58 -14.45 1.40
CA ASP A 160 -1.03 -13.62 2.46
C ASP A 160 -0.19 -12.46 1.90
N TRP A 161 -0.01 -11.42 2.68
CA TRP A 161 1.07 -10.46 2.49
C TRP A 161 2.39 -11.16 2.79
N ILE A 162 3.42 -10.91 2.00
CA ILE A 162 4.73 -11.52 2.17
C ILE A 162 5.79 -10.43 2.18
N ILE A 163 6.69 -10.52 3.16
CA ILE A 163 7.84 -9.63 3.30
C ILE A 163 9.11 -10.46 3.09
N PHE A 164 9.98 -9.93 2.25
CA PHE A 164 11.36 -10.35 2.03
C PHE A 164 12.32 -9.21 2.41
N ASP A 165 13.52 -9.56 2.81
CA ASP A 165 14.64 -8.62 2.94
C ASP A 165 15.98 -9.30 2.60
N ASN A 166 16.97 -8.49 2.24
CA ASN A 166 18.27 -8.98 1.81
C ASN A 166 19.17 -9.51 2.95
N LYS A 167 18.71 -9.44 4.21
CA LYS A 167 19.45 -9.96 5.37
C LYS A 167 19.07 -11.40 5.70
N ARG A 168 17.81 -11.77 5.43
CA ARG A 168 17.29 -13.11 5.66
C ARG A 168 17.25 -13.99 4.40
N GLY A 169 17.73 -13.46 3.27
CA GLY A 169 17.75 -14.17 2.00
C GLY A 169 16.35 -14.45 1.47
N SER A 170 16.02 -15.73 1.26
CA SER A 170 14.70 -16.14 0.77
C SER A 170 13.66 -16.40 1.86
N ASN A 171 14.00 -16.22 3.13
CA ASN A 171 13.07 -16.39 4.23
C ASN A 171 11.98 -15.34 4.18
N ILE A 172 10.74 -15.71 4.56
CA ILE A 172 9.58 -14.83 4.50
C ILE A 172 8.95 -14.59 5.86
N LEU A 173 8.40 -13.39 6.02
CA LEU A 173 7.44 -13.07 7.06
C LEU A 173 6.06 -12.79 6.43
N LYS A 174 5.01 -13.11 7.16
CA LYS A 174 3.63 -12.85 6.77
C LYS A 174 3.00 -11.89 7.78
N PRO A 175 2.91 -10.58 7.49
CA PRO A 175 2.49 -9.58 8.47
C PRO A 175 1.00 -9.65 8.84
N ASN A 176 0.19 -10.36 8.07
CA ASN A 176 -1.25 -10.51 8.32
C ASN A 176 -1.61 -11.72 9.20
N ILE A 177 -0.65 -12.53 9.60
CA ILE A 177 -0.84 -13.69 10.49
C ILE A 177 0.32 -13.79 11.50
N TYR A 178 0.13 -14.53 12.59
CA TYR A 178 1.16 -14.67 13.66
C TYR A 178 2.02 -15.91 13.53
N ASN A 179 2.28 -16.35 12.31
CA ASN A 179 3.20 -17.44 12.08
C ASN A 179 4.66 -16.96 12.27
N SER A 180 5.50 -17.89 12.72
CA SER A 180 6.94 -17.69 12.71
C SER A 180 7.46 -17.48 11.28
N GLU A 181 8.70 -17.04 11.16
CA GLU A 181 9.44 -17.02 9.90
C GLU A 181 9.37 -18.39 9.20
N VAL A 182 9.16 -18.35 7.89
CA VAL A 182 9.23 -19.53 7.04
C VAL A 182 10.56 -19.53 6.30
N SER A 183 11.38 -20.54 6.58
CA SER A 183 12.65 -20.72 5.89
C SER A 183 12.44 -21.34 4.52
N LEU A 184 12.87 -20.62 3.49
CA LEU A 184 12.75 -21.01 2.09
C LEU A 184 14.12 -20.88 1.41
N THR A 185 14.30 -21.59 0.30
CA THR A 185 15.50 -21.51 -0.52
C THR A 185 15.12 -21.12 -1.93
N ASN A 186 15.88 -20.21 -2.52
CA ASN A 186 15.72 -19.82 -3.92
C ASN A 186 14.35 -19.24 -4.29
N TYR A 187 13.71 -18.49 -3.36
CA TYR A 187 12.42 -17.86 -3.59
C TYR A 187 12.54 -16.48 -4.19
N ILE A 188 13.58 -15.72 -3.81
CA ILE A 188 13.89 -14.40 -4.34
C ILE A 188 15.39 -14.27 -4.56
N THR A 189 15.79 -13.59 -5.62
CA THR A 189 17.17 -13.14 -5.84
C THR A 189 17.16 -11.64 -6.08
N TYR A 190 18.13 -10.95 -5.48
CA TYR A 190 18.31 -9.51 -5.63
C TYR A 190 19.39 -9.20 -6.65
N ASN A 191 19.25 -8.08 -7.34
CA ASN A 191 20.25 -7.55 -8.25
C ASN A 191 20.24 -6.02 -8.23
N SER A 192 21.22 -5.39 -8.84
CA SER A 192 21.41 -3.92 -8.82
C SER A 192 20.24 -3.11 -9.38
N THR A 193 19.28 -3.74 -10.07
CA THR A 193 18.15 -3.06 -10.70
C THR A 193 16.78 -3.55 -10.21
N GLY A 194 16.77 -4.55 -9.30
CA GLY A 194 15.52 -5.10 -8.80
C GLY A 194 15.67 -6.49 -8.16
N PHE A 195 14.68 -7.33 -8.39
CA PHE A 195 14.64 -8.69 -7.88
C PHE A 195 13.99 -9.65 -8.87
N THR A 196 14.19 -10.95 -8.65
CA THR A 196 13.60 -12.01 -9.47
C THR A 196 13.02 -13.09 -8.58
N PHE A 197 11.86 -13.63 -8.96
CA PHE A 197 11.27 -14.82 -8.34
C PHE A 197 11.55 -16.04 -9.21
N PRO A 198 12.54 -16.89 -8.86
CA PRO A 198 12.87 -18.07 -9.65
C PRO A 198 11.89 -19.23 -9.47
N THR A 199 11.03 -19.18 -8.46
CA THR A 199 10.06 -20.22 -8.10
C THR A 199 8.75 -20.11 -8.88
N SER A 200 8.01 -21.22 -8.98
CA SER A 200 6.64 -21.29 -9.52
C SER A 200 5.55 -21.23 -8.43
N ASP A 201 5.87 -20.79 -7.23
CA ASP A 201 4.89 -20.69 -6.14
C ASP A 201 3.79 -19.67 -6.50
N SER A 202 2.55 -20.12 -6.44
CA SER A 202 1.36 -19.34 -6.81
C SER A 202 1.08 -18.16 -5.87
N ASN A 203 1.68 -18.12 -4.68
CA ASN A 203 1.53 -17.03 -3.73
C ASN A 203 2.43 -15.82 -4.05
N ILE A 204 3.45 -16.01 -4.89
CA ILE A 204 4.41 -14.95 -5.23
C ILE A 204 4.68 -14.80 -6.73
N ASN A 205 4.40 -15.82 -7.57
CA ASN A 205 4.83 -15.82 -8.96
C ASN A 205 3.81 -16.40 -9.97
N ILE A 206 2.52 -16.48 -9.63
CA ILE A 206 1.44 -16.80 -10.60
C ILE A 206 0.27 -15.86 -10.39
N GLY A 207 -0.06 -15.06 -11.42
CA GLY A 207 -1.12 -14.04 -11.42
C GLY A 207 -0.58 -12.64 -11.12
N ASP A 208 -1.46 -11.72 -10.77
CA ASP A 208 -1.11 -10.31 -10.60
C ASP A 208 -0.81 -9.98 -9.13
N PHE A 209 0.19 -9.16 -8.94
CA PHE A 209 0.71 -8.74 -7.65
C PHE A 209 1.00 -7.24 -7.63
N ILE A 210 0.93 -6.67 -6.45
CA ILE A 210 1.60 -5.40 -6.13
C ILE A 210 2.85 -5.65 -5.30
N PHE A 211 3.75 -4.69 -5.34
CA PHE A 211 4.91 -4.67 -4.45
C PHE A 211 5.20 -3.25 -3.95
N MET A 212 5.82 -3.20 -2.78
CA MET A 212 6.48 -2.04 -2.22
C MET A 212 7.90 -2.43 -1.85
N SER A 213 8.89 -1.69 -2.34
CA SER A 213 10.31 -1.96 -2.12
C SER A 213 11.08 -0.71 -1.71
N PHE A 214 12.12 -0.93 -0.90
CA PHE A 214 13.06 0.10 -0.44
C PHE A 214 14.50 -0.38 -0.66
N ALA A 215 15.40 0.59 -0.99
CA ALA A 215 16.84 0.37 -1.12
C ALA A 215 17.51 0.16 0.22
#